data_fbaac46979b7eebf2254f48c4c3dfcab
#
_entry.id   fbaac46979b7eebf2254f48c4c3dfcab
#
_cell.length_a   1.000
_cell.length_b   1.000
_cell.length_c   1.000
_cell.angle_alpha   90.00
_cell.angle_beta   90.00
_cell.angle_gamma   90.00
#
_symmetry.space_group_name_H-M   'P 1'
#
loop_
_entity.id
_entity.type
_entity.pdbx_description
1 polymer ?
#
loop_
_entity_poly.entity_id
_entity_poly.type
_entity_poly.pdbx_seq_one_letter_code
_entity_poly.pdbx_strand_id
1 'polypeptide(L)'
;MILVTGATGFLGAEVAKELVLRGNTIRCTKRASSKFPAILQPYAAQIDWVIADLMNEDSLIDALDGVTQVYNCAAFVSLKAADKEPMIRTNVKGTATLVDLCNDRGIRMVHTSSVAAVGEAPAGEQITEKHHLDPTTETDGYAISKLESEMEVWRGIAEGLDAVIVNPTIIIGASAGTAGSGQIFDTVRNGLKYYTRGTIGFVDVQDVAKCMIALMETDISGERYIINGGNRAYKQLFEEIANCMHVKAPAKLAKPWMMEVAWRGAAFWGMLTGSAPAIDKTSARAASVTRNFDNSKIKKAIGFEFRPVSDTIKEICQSA
;
A
#
# COMPACT_ATOMS: atom_id res chain seq x y z
N MET A 1 14.60 -19.50 -7.20
CA MET A 1 14.84 -18.34 -6.29
C MET A 1 13.65 -17.38 -6.36
N ILE A 2 13.29 -16.72 -5.25
CA ILE A 2 12.18 -15.75 -5.17
C ILE A 2 12.77 -14.34 -5.11
N LEU A 3 12.27 -13.41 -5.92
CA LEU A 3 12.64 -12.00 -5.87
C LEU A 3 11.56 -11.17 -5.16
N VAL A 4 11.99 -10.32 -4.21
CA VAL A 4 11.12 -9.30 -3.60
C VAL A 4 11.65 -7.92 -3.97
N THR A 5 10.90 -7.18 -4.80
CA THR A 5 11.21 -5.78 -5.07
C THR A 5 10.65 -4.89 -3.97
N GLY A 6 11.29 -3.75 -3.70
CA GLY A 6 10.82 -2.85 -2.65
C GLY A 6 10.97 -3.41 -1.22
N ALA A 7 11.85 -4.38 -1.00
CA ALA A 7 12.09 -5.00 0.31
C ALA A 7 12.61 -4.04 1.38
N THR A 8 13.01 -2.83 1.03
CA THR A 8 13.36 -1.76 1.98
C THR A 8 12.16 -0.94 2.43
N GLY A 9 10.98 -1.16 1.85
CA GLY A 9 9.72 -0.53 2.21
C GLY A 9 8.92 -1.36 3.22
N PHE A 10 7.81 -0.80 3.72
CA PHE A 10 7.00 -1.38 4.77
C PHE A 10 6.46 -2.78 4.43
N LEU A 11 5.71 -2.93 3.32
CA LEU A 11 5.14 -4.21 2.91
C LEU A 11 6.20 -5.18 2.38
N GLY A 12 7.12 -4.71 1.53
CA GLY A 12 8.14 -5.59 0.96
C GLY A 12 9.06 -6.20 2.01
N ALA A 13 9.36 -5.46 3.09
CA ALA A 13 10.12 -5.99 4.22
C ALA A 13 9.36 -7.10 4.97
N GLU A 14 8.04 -6.96 5.14
CA GLU A 14 7.21 -7.98 5.80
C GLU A 14 7.08 -9.24 4.91
N VAL A 15 6.90 -9.08 3.60
CA VAL A 15 6.90 -10.20 2.63
C VAL A 15 8.25 -10.95 2.69
N ALA A 16 9.37 -10.22 2.64
CA ALA A 16 10.70 -10.82 2.72
C ALA A 16 10.91 -11.59 4.05
N LYS A 17 10.51 -11.00 5.18
CA LYS A 17 10.58 -11.65 6.49
C LYS A 17 9.76 -12.94 6.54
N GLU A 18 8.51 -12.89 6.08
CA GLU A 18 7.62 -14.06 6.09
C GLU A 18 8.17 -15.18 5.21
N LEU A 19 8.75 -14.86 4.05
CA LEU A 19 9.38 -15.84 3.16
C LEU A 19 10.62 -16.50 3.80
N VAL A 20 11.48 -15.72 4.47
CA VAL A 20 12.64 -16.26 5.19
C VAL A 20 12.19 -17.18 6.32
N LEU A 21 11.18 -16.79 7.10
CA LEU A 21 10.63 -17.62 8.19
C LEU A 21 10.06 -18.94 7.69
N ARG A 22 9.59 -19.01 6.45
CA ARG A 22 9.14 -20.23 5.76
C ARG A 22 10.30 -21.06 5.15
N GLY A 23 11.54 -20.59 5.31
CA GLY A 23 12.73 -21.31 4.79
C GLY A 23 12.99 -21.11 3.30
N ASN A 24 12.39 -20.09 2.67
CA ASN A 24 12.61 -19.81 1.26
C ASN A 24 13.97 -19.15 1.00
N THR A 25 14.58 -19.47 -0.14
CA THR A 25 15.74 -18.73 -0.67
C THR A 25 15.25 -17.50 -1.41
N ILE A 26 15.57 -16.32 -0.90
CA ILE A 26 15.08 -15.05 -1.44
C ILE A 26 16.20 -14.10 -1.83
N ARG A 27 15.95 -13.36 -2.89
CA ARG A 27 16.70 -12.18 -3.30
C ARG A 27 15.84 -10.95 -3.06
N CYS A 28 16.45 -9.89 -2.54
CA CYS A 28 15.76 -8.62 -2.27
C CYS A 28 16.46 -7.48 -2.99
N THR A 29 15.67 -6.63 -3.67
CA THR A 29 16.23 -5.43 -4.29
C THR A 29 16.26 -4.26 -3.31
N LYS A 30 17.32 -3.45 -3.40
CA LYS A 30 17.42 -2.15 -2.74
C LYS A 30 18.12 -1.15 -3.66
N ARG A 31 17.82 0.13 -3.52
CA ARG A 31 18.63 1.18 -4.14
C ARG A 31 19.90 1.41 -3.30
N ALA A 32 20.98 1.89 -3.93
CA ALA A 32 22.23 2.17 -3.24
C ALA A 32 22.05 3.11 -2.01
N SER A 33 21.10 4.05 -2.10
CA SER A 33 20.78 5.01 -1.03
C SER A 33 19.79 4.49 0.02
N SER A 34 19.22 3.29 -0.17
CA SER A 34 18.20 2.77 0.74
C SER A 34 18.77 2.37 2.10
N LYS A 35 18.07 2.71 3.16
CA LYS A 35 18.38 2.20 4.52
C LYS A 35 17.90 0.76 4.65
N PHE A 36 18.66 -0.04 5.40
CA PHE A 36 18.28 -1.42 5.69
C PHE A 36 17.10 -1.45 6.69
N PRO A 37 16.04 -2.22 6.41
CA PRO A 37 14.88 -2.29 7.31
C PRO A 37 15.23 -2.95 8.64
N ALA A 38 14.89 -2.35 9.75
CA ALA A 38 15.16 -2.90 11.09
C ALA A 38 14.55 -4.30 11.28
N ILE A 39 13.35 -4.54 10.73
CA ILE A 39 12.64 -5.82 10.82
C ILE A 39 13.39 -6.97 10.13
N LEU A 40 14.27 -6.69 9.16
CA LEU A 40 15.07 -7.68 8.45
C LEU A 40 16.48 -7.85 9.02
N GLN A 41 16.88 -7.06 10.00
CA GLN A 41 18.19 -7.17 10.65
C GLN A 41 18.53 -8.59 11.13
N PRO A 42 17.61 -9.30 11.83
CA PRO A 42 17.88 -10.67 12.30
C PRO A 42 18.08 -11.69 11.17
N TYR A 43 17.62 -11.37 9.96
CA TYR A 43 17.60 -12.26 8.80
C TYR A 43 18.59 -11.85 7.70
N ALA A 44 19.42 -10.83 7.95
CA ALA A 44 20.26 -10.20 6.92
C ALA A 44 21.17 -11.18 6.18
N ALA A 45 21.73 -12.17 6.89
CA ALA A 45 22.61 -13.19 6.32
C ALA A 45 21.89 -14.28 5.49
N GLN A 46 20.55 -14.33 5.56
CA GLN A 46 19.71 -15.31 4.84
C GLN A 46 19.13 -14.71 3.54
N ILE A 47 19.39 -13.43 3.28
CA ILE A 47 18.82 -12.70 2.15
C ILE A 47 19.92 -12.30 1.19
N ASP A 48 19.78 -12.66 -0.08
CA ASP A 48 20.63 -12.18 -1.16
C ASP A 48 20.21 -10.75 -1.55
N TRP A 49 21.02 -9.75 -1.16
CA TRP A 49 20.71 -8.35 -1.42
C TRP A 49 21.40 -7.86 -2.69
N VAL A 50 20.61 -7.40 -3.66
CA VAL A 50 21.10 -6.82 -4.91
C VAL A 50 20.73 -5.34 -5.03
N ILE A 51 21.60 -4.55 -5.62
CA ILE A 51 21.32 -3.15 -5.95
C ILE A 51 20.58 -3.13 -7.28
N ALA A 52 19.31 -2.74 -7.25
CA ALA A 52 18.52 -2.58 -8.46
C ALA A 52 17.55 -1.38 -8.31
N ASP A 53 17.29 -0.71 -9.42
CA ASP A 53 16.32 0.38 -9.53
C ASP A 53 15.32 0.06 -10.63
N LEU A 54 14.02 0.29 -10.36
CA LEU A 54 12.95 0.06 -11.34
C LEU A 54 13.15 0.84 -12.66
N MET A 55 13.90 1.94 -12.62
CA MET A 55 14.21 2.77 -13.79
C MET A 55 15.49 2.33 -14.51
N ASN A 56 16.17 1.30 -14.04
CA ASN A 56 17.38 0.75 -14.64
C ASN A 56 17.15 -0.71 -15.02
N GLU A 57 16.88 -0.94 -16.30
CA GLU A 57 16.56 -2.26 -16.86
C GLU A 57 17.69 -3.26 -16.66
N ASP A 58 18.95 -2.87 -16.90
CA ASP A 58 20.11 -3.76 -16.72
C ASP A 58 20.17 -4.30 -15.30
N SER A 59 19.92 -3.43 -14.29
CA SER A 59 19.92 -3.86 -12.90
C SER A 59 18.76 -4.80 -12.56
N LEU A 60 17.61 -4.70 -13.26
CA LEU A 60 16.50 -5.64 -13.12
C LEU A 60 16.80 -6.97 -13.80
N ILE A 61 17.48 -6.94 -14.97
CA ILE A 61 17.94 -8.13 -15.67
C ILE A 61 18.85 -8.96 -14.78
N ASP A 62 19.83 -8.33 -14.13
CA ASP A 62 20.75 -8.98 -13.20
C ASP A 62 20.01 -9.51 -11.95
N ALA A 63 19.08 -8.72 -11.40
CA ALA A 63 18.28 -9.12 -10.24
C ALA A 63 17.39 -10.34 -10.50
N LEU A 64 16.96 -10.54 -11.74
CA LEU A 64 16.09 -11.65 -12.17
C LEU A 64 16.87 -12.93 -12.55
N ASP A 65 18.19 -12.95 -12.45
CA ASP A 65 18.96 -14.15 -12.78
C ASP A 65 18.63 -15.31 -11.82
N GLY A 66 18.19 -16.45 -12.37
CA GLY A 66 17.77 -17.64 -11.63
C GLY A 66 16.48 -17.48 -10.81
N VAL A 67 15.71 -16.41 -11.02
CA VAL A 67 14.44 -16.15 -10.36
C VAL A 67 13.30 -16.86 -11.08
N THR A 68 12.35 -17.41 -10.29
CA THR A 68 11.14 -18.08 -10.81
C THR A 68 9.86 -17.42 -10.33
N GLN A 69 9.93 -16.59 -9.27
CA GLN A 69 8.79 -15.90 -8.68
C GLN A 69 9.16 -14.49 -8.27
N VAL A 70 8.28 -13.52 -8.52
CA VAL A 70 8.47 -12.11 -8.17
C VAL A 70 7.32 -11.59 -7.31
N TYR A 71 7.65 -11.02 -6.15
CA TYR A 71 6.75 -10.17 -5.38
C TYR A 71 7.08 -8.70 -5.67
N ASN A 72 6.26 -8.05 -6.48
CA ASN A 72 6.47 -6.65 -6.84
C ASN A 72 5.82 -5.72 -5.81
N CYS A 73 6.61 -5.32 -4.80
CA CYS A 73 6.21 -4.35 -3.77
C CYS A 73 6.86 -2.97 -3.97
N ALA A 74 7.73 -2.82 -4.98
CA ALA A 74 8.42 -1.57 -5.23
C ALA A 74 7.46 -0.53 -5.82
N ALA A 75 7.42 0.64 -5.20
CA ALA A 75 6.74 1.83 -5.73
C ALA A 75 7.35 3.09 -5.14
N PHE A 76 7.35 4.16 -5.92
CA PHE A 76 7.55 5.50 -5.40
C PHE A 76 6.21 6.03 -4.88
N VAL A 77 6.12 6.37 -3.60
CA VAL A 77 4.91 6.90 -2.96
C VAL A 77 5.20 8.30 -2.42
N SER A 78 4.45 9.28 -2.88
CA SER A 78 4.54 10.66 -2.40
C SER A 78 3.18 11.33 -2.48
N LEU A 79 2.88 12.18 -1.49
CA LEU A 79 1.70 13.05 -1.47
C LEU A 79 2.05 14.49 -1.89
N LYS A 80 3.30 14.76 -2.25
CA LYS A 80 3.73 16.09 -2.71
C LYS A 80 3.32 16.30 -4.16
N ALA A 81 2.70 17.44 -4.46
CA ALA A 81 2.29 17.80 -5.82
C ALA A 81 3.48 17.81 -6.81
N ALA A 82 4.66 18.24 -6.37
CA ALA A 82 5.87 18.26 -7.19
C ALA A 82 6.35 16.85 -7.60
N ASP A 83 6.02 15.82 -6.84
CA ASP A 83 6.43 14.45 -7.09
C ASP A 83 5.42 13.68 -7.99
N LYS A 84 4.30 14.30 -8.38
CA LYS A 84 3.23 13.63 -9.14
C LYS A 84 3.75 12.98 -10.42
N GLU A 85 4.33 13.76 -11.33
CA GLU A 85 4.84 13.26 -12.61
C GLU A 85 6.01 12.26 -12.44
N PRO A 86 7.04 12.54 -11.60
CA PRO A 86 8.07 11.57 -11.31
C PRO A 86 7.54 10.25 -10.74
N MET A 87 6.53 10.32 -9.85
CA MET A 87 5.90 9.14 -9.24
C MET A 87 5.18 8.28 -10.28
N ILE A 88 4.31 8.89 -11.09
CA ILE A 88 3.60 8.19 -12.17
C ILE A 88 4.60 7.54 -13.12
N ARG A 89 5.55 8.31 -13.64
CA ARG A 89 6.56 7.79 -14.57
C ARG A 89 7.36 6.63 -13.98
N THR A 90 7.82 6.75 -12.73
CA THR A 90 8.64 5.70 -12.09
C THR A 90 7.82 4.43 -11.88
N ASN A 91 6.59 4.56 -11.37
CA ASN A 91 5.77 3.40 -11.06
C ASN A 91 5.30 2.70 -12.34
N VAL A 92 4.83 3.44 -13.33
CA VAL A 92 4.32 2.88 -14.60
C VAL A 92 5.46 2.24 -15.40
N LYS A 93 6.52 3.03 -15.72
CA LYS A 93 7.62 2.51 -16.51
C LYS A 93 8.36 1.37 -15.81
N GLY A 94 8.60 1.50 -14.50
CA GLY A 94 9.27 0.45 -13.75
C GLY A 94 8.45 -0.85 -13.67
N THR A 95 7.12 -0.73 -13.55
CA THR A 95 6.24 -1.91 -13.61
C THR A 95 6.21 -2.51 -15.00
N ALA A 96 6.11 -1.70 -16.07
CA ALA A 96 6.13 -2.17 -17.45
C ALA A 96 7.40 -2.97 -17.74
N THR A 97 8.58 -2.42 -17.42
CA THR A 97 9.87 -3.13 -17.61
C THR A 97 9.91 -4.47 -16.86
N LEU A 98 9.45 -4.49 -15.59
CA LEU A 98 9.45 -5.72 -14.81
C LEU A 98 8.45 -6.75 -15.36
N VAL A 99 7.30 -6.30 -15.85
CA VAL A 99 6.27 -7.14 -16.54
C VAL A 99 6.87 -7.79 -17.77
N ASP A 100 7.51 -7.02 -18.65
CA ASP A 100 8.14 -7.52 -19.89
C ASP A 100 9.20 -8.57 -19.56
N LEU A 101 10.12 -8.27 -18.64
CA LEU A 101 11.19 -9.20 -18.23
C LEU A 101 10.66 -10.49 -17.59
N CYS A 102 9.58 -10.39 -16.80
CA CYS A 102 8.95 -11.58 -16.20
C CYS A 102 8.24 -12.42 -17.25
N ASN A 103 7.51 -11.78 -18.18
CA ASN A 103 6.82 -12.48 -19.26
C ASN A 103 7.80 -13.22 -20.17
N ASP A 104 8.87 -12.55 -20.62
CA ASP A 104 9.91 -13.14 -21.49
C ASP A 104 10.61 -14.35 -20.87
N ARG A 105 10.69 -14.41 -19.54
CA ARG A 105 11.37 -15.47 -18.78
C ARG A 105 10.43 -16.50 -18.16
N GLY A 106 9.11 -16.36 -18.34
CA GLY A 106 8.11 -17.24 -17.72
C GLY A 106 8.11 -17.17 -16.19
N ILE A 107 8.38 -16.00 -15.62
CA ILE A 107 8.42 -15.77 -14.16
C ILE A 107 7.05 -15.37 -13.67
N ARG A 108 6.50 -16.10 -12.69
CA ARG A 108 5.23 -15.77 -12.03
C ARG A 108 5.34 -14.53 -11.16
N MET A 109 4.34 -13.64 -11.19
CA MET A 109 4.34 -12.37 -10.45
C MET A 109 3.12 -12.22 -9.53
N VAL A 110 3.33 -11.74 -8.30
CA VAL A 110 2.29 -11.10 -7.48
C VAL A 110 2.60 -9.61 -7.39
N HIS A 111 1.71 -8.78 -7.96
CA HIS A 111 1.88 -7.32 -8.00
C HIS A 111 1.08 -6.61 -6.92
N THR A 112 1.71 -5.66 -6.22
CA THR A 112 1.05 -4.80 -5.23
C THR A 112 0.54 -3.51 -5.86
N SER A 113 -0.75 -3.47 -6.16
CA SER A 113 -1.49 -2.26 -6.50
C SER A 113 -2.04 -1.56 -5.24
N SER A 114 -3.24 -1.05 -5.28
CA SER A 114 -3.93 -0.40 -4.15
C SER A 114 -5.43 -0.34 -4.43
N VAL A 115 -6.26 -0.24 -3.39
CA VAL A 115 -7.68 0.13 -3.57
C VAL A 115 -7.85 1.52 -4.20
N ALA A 116 -6.81 2.35 -4.22
CA ALA A 116 -6.82 3.61 -4.95
C ALA A 116 -6.96 3.46 -6.47
N ALA A 117 -6.58 2.29 -7.03
CA ALA A 117 -6.79 1.93 -8.44
C ALA A 117 -8.16 1.30 -8.71
N VAL A 118 -8.93 1.01 -7.66
CA VAL A 118 -10.30 0.48 -7.78
C VAL A 118 -11.29 1.64 -7.75
N GLY A 119 -12.33 1.58 -8.57
CA GLY A 119 -13.35 2.64 -8.64
C GLY A 119 -14.24 2.73 -7.40
N GLU A 120 -15.16 3.67 -7.45
CA GLU A 120 -16.17 3.85 -6.41
C GLU A 120 -17.39 2.97 -6.67
N ALA A 121 -18.08 2.58 -5.60
CA ALA A 121 -19.38 1.91 -5.68
C ALA A 121 -20.53 2.92 -5.58
N PRO A 122 -21.74 2.60 -6.06
CA PRO A 122 -22.95 3.34 -5.77
C PRO A 122 -23.15 3.53 -4.27
N ALA A 123 -23.85 4.61 -3.89
CA ALA A 123 -24.09 4.92 -2.47
C ALA A 123 -24.78 3.75 -1.74
N GLY A 124 -24.20 3.31 -0.64
CA GLY A 124 -24.71 2.21 0.17
C GLY A 124 -24.21 0.81 -0.22
N GLU A 125 -23.48 0.69 -1.33
CA GLU A 125 -22.86 -0.57 -1.76
C GLU A 125 -21.42 -0.68 -1.31
N GLN A 126 -20.91 -1.92 -1.31
CA GLN A 126 -19.49 -2.18 -1.05
C GLN A 126 -18.68 -2.12 -2.34
N ILE A 127 -17.47 -1.59 -2.25
CA ILE A 127 -16.50 -1.60 -3.35
C ILE A 127 -15.94 -3.02 -3.49
N THR A 128 -16.03 -3.55 -4.69
CA THR A 128 -15.55 -4.88 -5.07
C THR A 128 -14.55 -4.77 -6.22
N GLU A 129 -13.89 -5.85 -6.56
CA GLU A 129 -12.95 -5.92 -7.69
C GLU A 129 -13.59 -5.64 -9.06
N LYS A 130 -14.92 -5.59 -9.14
CA LYS A 130 -15.64 -5.29 -10.38
C LYS A 130 -15.69 -3.79 -10.70
N HIS A 131 -15.44 -2.93 -9.72
CA HIS A 131 -15.44 -1.49 -9.92
C HIS A 131 -14.13 -1.06 -10.59
N HIS A 132 -14.23 -0.07 -11.47
CA HIS A 132 -13.10 0.48 -12.20
C HIS A 132 -12.99 1.97 -11.92
N LEU A 133 -11.78 2.43 -11.62
CA LEU A 133 -11.51 3.85 -11.49
C LEU A 133 -11.56 4.50 -12.87
N ASP A 134 -12.43 5.51 -13.02
CA ASP A 134 -12.45 6.39 -14.19
C ASP A 134 -11.74 7.69 -13.80
N PRO A 135 -10.51 7.92 -14.28
CA PRO A 135 -9.72 9.07 -13.86
C PRO A 135 -10.36 10.39 -14.32
N THR A 136 -10.43 11.33 -13.40
CA THR A 136 -10.83 12.71 -13.69
C THR A 136 -9.66 13.66 -13.43
N THR A 137 -9.80 14.94 -13.81
CA THR A 137 -8.80 15.98 -13.51
C THR A 137 -8.57 16.19 -12.02
N GLU A 138 -9.49 15.72 -11.16
CA GLU A 138 -9.39 15.80 -9.71
C GLU A 138 -8.80 14.53 -9.08
N THR A 139 -8.55 13.47 -9.86
CA THR A 139 -7.93 12.22 -9.36
C THR A 139 -6.50 12.50 -8.92
N ASP A 140 -6.16 12.05 -7.72
CA ASP A 140 -4.82 12.27 -7.18
C ASP A 140 -3.74 11.47 -7.94
N GLY A 141 -2.49 11.98 -7.89
CA GLY A 141 -1.39 11.38 -8.63
C GLY A 141 -1.04 9.97 -8.18
N TYR A 142 -1.30 9.63 -6.90
CA TYR A 142 -1.06 8.30 -6.40
C TYR A 142 -2.05 7.29 -6.99
N ALA A 143 -3.36 7.64 -7.00
CA ALA A 143 -4.38 6.80 -7.61
C ALA A 143 -4.11 6.58 -9.11
N ILE A 144 -3.74 7.63 -9.85
CA ILE A 144 -3.32 7.53 -11.25
C ILE A 144 -2.12 6.60 -11.40
N SER A 145 -1.08 6.79 -10.60
CA SER A 145 0.13 5.96 -10.71
C SER A 145 -0.13 4.48 -10.43
N LYS A 146 -1.03 4.16 -9.49
CA LYS A 146 -1.42 2.79 -9.17
C LYS A 146 -2.31 2.18 -10.25
N LEU A 147 -3.27 2.94 -10.77
CA LEU A 147 -4.11 2.51 -11.88
C LEU A 147 -3.27 2.19 -13.13
N GLU A 148 -2.44 3.14 -13.56
CA GLU A 148 -1.63 2.96 -14.77
C GLU A 148 -0.60 1.83 -14.62
N SER A 149 0.03 1.68 -13.43
CA SER A 149 0.91 0.55 -13.17
C SER A 149 0.15 -0.79 -13.16
N GLU A 150 -1.06 -0.83 -12.64
CA GLU A 150 -1.92 -2.01 -12.67
C GLU A 150 -2.32 -2.37 -14.11
N MET A 151 -2.58 -1.35 -14.96
CA MET A 151 -2.87 -1.56 -16.39
C MET A 151 -1.68 -2.22 -17.13
N GLU A 152 -0.43 -1.89 -16.78
CA GLU A 152 0.73 -2.57 -17.34
C GLU A 152 0.77 -4.06 -16.96
N VAL A 153 0.38 -4.41 -15.73
CA VAL A 153 0.25 -5.83 -15.34
C VAL A 153 -0.87 -6.53 -16.10
N TRP A 154 -2.02 -5.86 -16.29
CA TRP A 154 -3.10 -6.39 -17.12
C TRP A 154 -2.69 -6.58 -18.58
N ARG A 155 -1.88 -5.66 -19.13
CA ARG A 155 -1.28 -5.81 -20.46
C ARG A 155 -0.42 -7.07 -20.51
N GLY A 156 0.50 -7.23 -19.54
CA GLY A 156 1.34 -8.43 -19.46
C GLY A 156 0.54 -9.73 -19.35
N ILE A 157 -0.53 -9.74 -18.54
CA ILE A 157 -1.43 -10.90 -18.43
C ILE A 157 -2.08 -11.22 -19.79
N ALA A 158 -2.53 -10.21 -20.53
CA ALA A 158 -3.09 -10.41 -21.87
C ALA A 158 -2.05 -10.94 -22.87
N GLU A 159 -0.77 -10.68 -22.65
CA GLU A 159 0.36 -11.16 -23.44
C GLU A 159 0.93 -12.50 -22.96
N GLY A 160 0.39 -13.08 -21.87
CA GLY A 160 0.74 -14.41 -21.37
C GLY A 160 1.47 -14.45 -20.03
N LEU A 161 1.70 -13.30 -19.37
CA LEU A 161 2.29 -13.26 -18.03
C LEU A 161 1.40 -13.97 -17.02
N ASP A 162 1.98 -14.90 -16.27
CA ASP A 162 1.34 -15.50 -15.11
C ASP A 162 1.42 -14.55 -13.91
N ALA A 163 0.34 -13.79 -13.66
CA ALA A 163 0.34 -12.82 -12.59
C ALA A 163 -1.01 -12.69 -11.86
N VAL A 164 -0.91 -12.27 -10.59
CA VAL A 164 -2.03 -11.90 -9.73
C VAL A 164 -1.78 -10.53 -9.14
N ILE A 165 -2.84 -9.73 -9.01
CA ILE A 165 -2.80 -8.38 -8.48
C ILE A 165 -3.46 -8.34 -7.11
N VAL A 166 -2.83 -7.67 -6.15
CA VAL A 166 -3.45 -7.36 -4.85
C VAL A 166 -3.69 -5.86 -4.73
N ASN A 167 -4.89 -5.49 -4.25
CA ASN A 167 -5.31 -4.11 -4.00
C ASN A 167 -5.54 -3.93 -2.49
N PRO A 168 -4.48 -3.71 -1.68
CA PRO A 168 -4.65 -3.50 -0.25
C PRO A 168 -5.39 -2.19 0.05
N THR A 169 -6.18 -2.21 1.12
CA THR A 169 -6.68 -1.02 1.80
C THR A 169 -5.54 -0.33 2.58
N ILE A 170 -5.82 0.57 3.50
CA ILE A 170 -4.75 1.19 4.28
C ILE A 170 -4.03 0.12 5.09
N ILE A 171 -2.76 -0.12 4.74
CA ILE A 171 -1.91 -1.10 5.43
C ILE A 171 -1.41 -0.47 6.74
N ILE A 172 -1.63 -1.15 7.86
CA ILE A 172 -1.15 -0.76 9.19
C ILE A 172 -0.32 -1.89 9.81
N GLY A 173 0.57 -1.55 10.73
CA GLY A 173 1.40 -2.52 11.47
C GLY A 173 2.51 -1.83 12.24
N ALA A 174 3.06 -2.50 13.24
CA ALA A 174 4.07 -1.96 14.15
C ALA A 174 5.36 -1.56 13.42
N SER A 175 5.73 -2.26 12.35
CA SER A 175 6.93 -1.97 11.54
C SER A 175 6.83 -0.73 10.65
N ALA A 176 5.65 -0.06 10.56
CA ALA A 176 5.51 1.21 9.83
C ALA A 176 6.27 2.37 10.49
N GLY A 177 6.48 2.31 11.79
CA GLY A 177 7.06 3.41 12.56
C GLY A 177 6.19 4.67 12.46
N THR A 178 6.83 5.82 12.26
CA THR A 178 6.18 7.14 12.13
C THR A 178 5.94 7.57 10.67
N ALA A 179 6.22 6.71 9.70
CA ALA A 179 6.06 7.01 8.28
C ALA A 179 4.74 6.44 7.71
N GLY A 180 4.28 6.99 6.59
CA GLY A 180 3.09 6.49 5.89
C GLY A 180 1.86 6.40 6.79
N SER A 181 1.26 5.23 6.91
CA SER A 181 0.07 4.98 7.75
C SER A 181 0.34 5.14 9.25
N GLY A 182 1.60 5.03 9.70
CA GLY A 182 1.98 5.30 11.09
C GLY A 182 1.71 6.73 11.54
N GLN A 183 1.69 7.71 10.63
CA GLN A 183 1.36 9.10 10.92
C GLN A 183 -0.05 9.29 11.51
N ILE A 184 -0.97 8.35 11.24
CA ILE A 184 -2.32 8.37 11.82
C ILE A 184 -2.22 8.27 13.34
N PHE A 185 -1.38 7.37 13.85
CA PHE A 185 -1.14 7.15 15.26
C PHE A 185 -0.48 8.35 15.92
N ASP A 186 0.56 8.91 15.29
CA ASP A 186 1.22 10.11 15.78
C ASP A 186 0.29 11.31 15.83
N THR A 187 -0.60 11.45 14.84
CA THR A 187 -1.60 12.54 14.81
C THR A 187 -2.54 12.45 16.02
N VAL A 188 -3.00 11.24 16.36
CA VAL A 188 -3.85 11.02 17.53
C VAL A 188 -3.06 11.26 18.82
N ARG A 189 -1.85 10.74 18.94
CA ARG A 189 -0.93 10.93 20.07
C ARG A 189 -0.69 12.41 20.36
N ASN A 190 -0.53 13.21 19.31
CA ASN A 190 -0.29 14.66 19.41
C ASN A 190 -1.56 15.50 19.65
N GLY A 191 -2.68 14.86 19.98
CA GLY A 191 -3.90 15.54 20.41
C GLY A 191 -4.81 15.99 19.28
N LEU A 192 -5.11 15.09 18.35
CA LEU A 192 -6.12 15.31 17.32
C LEU A 192 -7.47 15.73 17.95
N LYS A 193 -8.01 16.88 17.55
CA LYS A 193 -9.25 17.45 18.13
C LYS A 193 -10.50 17.14 17.32
N TYR A 194 -10.33 16.90 16.02
CA TYR A 194 -11.45 16.76 15.06
C TYR A 194 -11.42 15.39 14.39
N TYR A 195 -12.62 14.84 14.15
CA TYR A 195 -12.80 13.64 13.33
C TYR A 195 -13.76 13.93 12.17
N THR A 196 -13.74 13.08 11.14
CA THR A 196 -14.65 13.12 9.99
C THR A 196 -15.64 11.97 10.03
N ARG A 197 -16.69 12.01 9.20
CA ARG A 197 -17.70 10.96 9.11
C ARG A 197 -17.37 9.83 8.15
N GLY A 198 -16.26 9.93 7.43
CA GLY A 198 -15.87 8.92 6.45
C GLY A 198 -15.58 7.55 7.06
N THR A 199 -15.64 6.55 6.22
CA THR A 199 -15.25 5.16 6.51
C THR A 199 -14.26 4.71 5.46
N ILE A 200 -13.26 3.92 5.86
CA ILE A 200 -12.28 3.34 4.95
C ILE A 200 -11.83 1.98 5.47
N GLY A 201 -11.24 1.17 4.58
CA GLY A 201 -10.67 -0.14 4.92
C GLY A 201 -9.27 -0.05 5.53
N PHE A 202 -8.98 -0.94 6.47
CA PHE A 202 -7.66 -1.15 7.05
C PHE A 202 -7.29 -2.62 7.03
N VAL A 203 -6.01 -2.92 6.89
CA VAL A 203 -5.48 -4.28 6.90
C VAL A 203 -4.12 -4.33 7.58
N ASP A 204 -3.86 -5.42 8.29
CA ASP A 204 -2.56 -5.70 8.89
C ASP A 204 -1.54 -6.02 7.79
N VAL A 205 -0.32 -5.48 7.90
CA VAL A 205 0.76 -5.71 6.93
C VAL A 205 1.14 -7.18 6.81
N GLN A 206 1.08 -7.93 7.91
CA GLN A 206 1.37 -9.38 7.91
C GLN A 206 0.29 -10.14 7.15
N ASP A 207 -0.97 -9.74 7.26
CA ASP A 207 -2.07 -10.36 6.52
C ASP A 207 -1.92 -10.11 5.03
N VAL A 208 -1.52 -8.89 4.61
CA VAL A 208 -1.22 -8.61 3.20
C VAL A 208 -0.08 -9.51 2.70
N ALA A 209 1.02 -9.60 3.45
CA ALA A 209 2.15 -10.46 3.10
C ALA A 209 1.73 -11.95 2.97
N LYS A 210 0.97 -12.45 3.92
CA LYS A 210 0.46 -13.84 3.90
C LYS A 210 -0.50 -14.10 2.73
N CYS A 211 -1.39 -13.14 2.42
CA CYS A 211 -2.27 -13.24 1.24
C CYS A 211 -1.46 -13.28 -0.06
N MET A 212 -0.43 -12.44 -0.20
CA MET A 212 0.43 -12.42 -1.38
C MET A 212 1.16 -13.75 -1.55
N ILE A 213 1.67 -14.32 -0.45
CA ILE A 213 2.37 -15.62 -0.48
C ILE A 213 1.40 -16.74 -0.81
N ALA A 214 0.23 -16.77 -0.19
CA ALA A 214 -0.78 -17.78 -0.49
C ALA A 214 -1.25 -17.71 -1.95
N LEU A 215 -1.43 -16.50 -2.52
CA LEU A 215 -1.78 -16.35 -3.93
C LEU A 215 -0.67 -16.82 -4.87
N MET A 216 0.61 -16.60 -4.52
CA MET A 216 1.75 -17.11 -5.29
C MET A 216 1.78 -18.65 -5.36
N GLU A 217 1.31 -19.30 -4.31
CA GLU A 217 1.26 -20.77 -4.17
C GLU A 217 0.05 -21.43 -4.85
N THR A 218 -0.88 -20.64 -5.45
CA THR A 218 -2.05 -21.14 -6.20
C THR A 218 -1.77 -21.14 -7.71
N ASP A 219 -2.64 -21.84 -8.47
CA ASP A 219 -2.65 -21.77 -9.94
C ASP A 219 -3.53 -20.60 -10.47
N ILE A 220 -3.99 -19.71 -9.59
CA ILE A 220 -4.81 -18.55 -9.97
C ILE A 220 -3.95 -17.55 -10.73
N SER A 221 -4.39 -17.16 -11.93
CA SER A 221 -3.75 -16.14 -12.76
C SER A 221 -4.79 -15.21 -13.38
N GLY A 222 -4.39 -14.00 -13.75
CA GLY A 222 -5.28 -13.04 -14.41
C GLY A 222 -6.41 -12.51 -13.52
N GLU A 223 -6.17 -12.42 -12.23
CA GLU A 223 -7.16 -11.97 -11.24
C GLU A 223 -6.61 -10.85 -10.35
N ARG A 224 -7.50 -9.99 -9.84
CA ARG A 224 -7.16 -9.05 -8.77
C ARG A 224 -8.00 -9.28 -7.52
N TYR A 225 -7.44 -8.90 -6.37
CA TYR A 225 -8.03 -9.14 -5.06
C TYR A 225 -7.91 -7.91 -4.15
N ILE A 226 -9.03 -7.44 -3.61
CA ILE A 226 -9.06 -6.44 -2.54
C ILE A 226 -8.63 -7.12 -1.25
N ILE A 227 -7.56 -6.61 -0.65
CA ILE A 227 -7.05 -7.10 0.63
C ILE A 227 -7.48 -6.13 1.72
N ASN A 228 -8.57 -6.47 2.42
CA ASN A 228 -9.19 -5.64 3.45
C ASN A 228 -9.42 -6.43 4.73
N GLY A 229 -8.78 -6.05 5.83
CA GLY A 229 -8.98 -6.65 7.16
C GLY A 229 -10.28 -6.20 7.83
N GLY A 230 -10.77 -4.99 7.48
CA GLY A 230 -12.04 -4.47 7.97
C GLY A 230 -12.23 -2.99 7.73
N ASN A 231 -13.47 -2.61 7.52
CA ASN A 231 -13.85 -1.20 7.35
C ASN A 231 -14.02 -0.53 8.72
N ARG A 232 -13.51 0.71 8.87
CA ARG A 232 -13.61 1.51 10.11
C ARG A 232 -14.03 2.94 9.78
N ALA A 233 -15.00 3.46 10.54
CA ALA A 233 -15.25 4.90 10.56
C ALA A 233 -14.04 5.60 11.21
N TYR A 234 -13.62 6.75 10.68
CA TYR A 234 -12.49 7.50 11.24
C TYR A 234 -12.67 7.83 12.72
N LYS A 235 -13.91 8.14 13.15
CA LYS A 235 -14.22 8.37 14.57
C LYS A 235 -13.85 7.17 15.42
N GLN A 236 -14.34 5.99 15.04
CA GLN A 236 -14.09 4.74 15.76
C GLN A 236 -12.59 4.40 15.80
N LEU A 237 -11.90 4.52 14.65
CA LEU A 237 -10.46 4.31 14.58
C LEU A 237 -9.70 5.21 15.56
N PHE A 238 -9.98 6.51 15.56
CA PHE A 238 -9.30 7.45 16.43
C PHE A 238 -9.62 7.24 17.92
N GLU A 239 -10.85 6.81 18.25
CA GLU A 239 -11.22 6.40 19.59
C GLU A 239 -10.46 5.15 20.05
N GLU A 240 -10.35 4.13 19.19
CA GLU A 240 -9.58 2.90 19.47
C GLU A 240 -8.09 3.24 19.71
N ILE A 241 -7.47 4.05 18.84
CA ILE A 241 -6.08 4.48 18.99
C ILE A 241 -5.89 5.32 20.27
N ALA A 242 -6.76 6.32 20.52
CA ALA A 242 -6.64 7.19 21.67
C ALA A 242 -6.77 6.42 23.00
N ASN A 243 -7.69 5.48 23.07
CA ASN A 243 -7.87 4.60 24.25
C ASN A 243 -6.60 3.74 24.46
N CYS A 244 -6.06 3.18 23.40
CA CYS A 244 -4.87 2.33 23.45
C CYS A 244 -3.62 3.11 23.90
N MET A 245 -3.48 4.36 23.46
CA MET A 245 -2.37 5.26 23.80
C MET A 245 -2.59 6.08 25.09
N HIS A 246 -3.74 5.90 25.77
CA HIS A 246 -4.13 6.66 26.96
C HIS A 246 -4.14 8.17 26.74
N VAL A 247 -4.56 8.63 25.54
CA VAL A 247 -4.70 10.03 25.20
C VAL A 247 -6.17 10.40 24.96
N LYS A 248 -6.47 11.70 24.93
CA LYS A 248 -7.84 12.17 24.69
C LYS A 248 -8.26 11.95 23.25
N ALA A 249 -9.36 11.24 23.04
CA ALA A 249 -9.94 11.03 21.72
C ALA A 249 -10.49 12.34 21.11
N PRO A 250 -10.49 12.49 19.78
CA PRO A 250 -11.08 13.64 19.10
C PRO A 250 -12.59 13.67 19.34
N ALA A 251 -13.08 14.80 19.89
CA ALA A 251 -14.47 14.95 20.29
C ALA A 251 -15.31 15.82 19.32
N LYS A 252 -14.67 16.55 18.41
CA LYS A 252 -15.34 17.53 17.54
C LYS A 252 -15.47 17.01 16.12
N LEU A 253 -16.68 17.07 15.55
CA LEU A 253 -16.88 16.77 14.13
C LEU A 253 -16.34 17.89 13.26
N ALA A 254 -15.43 17.55 12.34
CA ALA A 254 -15.00 18.45 11.28
C ALA A 254 -16.14 18.59 10.26
N LYS A 255 -16.73 19.78 10.18
CA LYS A 255 -17.77 20.09 9.18
C LYS A 255 -17.12 20.29 7.80
N PRO A 256 -17.82 20.04 6.68
CA PRO A 256 -17.25 20.18 5.34
C PRO A 256 -16.59 21.54 5.07
N TRP A 257 -17.22 22.64 5.49
CA TRP A 257 -16.65 23.98 5.33
C TRP A 257 -15.33 24.17 6.12
N MET A 258 -15.18 23.50 7.28
CA MET A 258 -13.93 23.55 8.06
C MET A 258 -12.79 22.85 7.32
N MET A 259 -13.08 21.72 6.65
CA MET A 259 -12.12 21.01 5.82
C MET A 259 -11.70 21.85 4.61
N GLU A 260 -12.66 22.59 4.00
CA GLU A 260 -12.40 23.52 2.91
C GLU A 260 -11.46 24.67 3.33
N VAL A 261 -11.63 25.21 4.52
CA VAL A 261 -10.74 26.25 5.06
C VAL A 261 -9.39 25.64 5.48
N ALA A 262 -9.37 24.45 6.07
CA ALA A 262 -8.16 23.82 6.58
C ALA A 262 -7.14 23.53 5.46
N TRP A 263 -7.58 22.89 4.37
CA TRP A 263 -6.65 22.58 3.28
C TRP A 263 -6.16 23.84 2.54
N ARG A 264 -7.00 24.88 2.37
CA ARG A 264 -6.57 26.15 1.79
C ARG A 264 -5.55 26.86 2.67
N GLY A 265 -5.78 26.88 3.99
CA GLY A 265 -4.84 27.43 4.96
C GLY A 265 -3.52 26.66 4.96
N ALA A 266 -3.57 25.32 4.92
CA ALA A 266 -2.38 24.48 4.83
C ALA A 266 -1.60 24.70 3.52
N ALA A 267 -2.30 24.84 2.39
CA ALA A 267 -1.68 25.15 1.10
C ALA A 267 -1.00 26.52 1.10
N PHE A 268 -1.68 27.55 1.65
CA PHE A 268 -1.10 28.89 1.79
C PHE A 268 0.13 28.88 2.70
N TRP A 269 0.07 28.19 3.85
CA TRP A 269 1.22 28.08 4.74
C TRP A 269 2.38 27.32 4.09
N GLY A 270 2.08 26.23 3.36
CA GLY A 270 3.07 25.48 2.58
C GLY A 270 3.77 26.34 1.52
N MET A 271 3.03 27.23 0.85
CA MET A 271 3.59 28.18 -0.11
C MET A 271 4.57 29.16 0.55
N LEU A 272 4.27 29.62 1.77
CA LEU A 272 5.13 30.56 2.50
C LEU A 272 6.37 29.88 3.09
N THR A 273 6.26 28.63 3.54
CA THR A 273 7.34 27.93 4.29
C THR A 273 8.12 26.93 3.42
N GLY A 274 7.68 26.65 2.18
CA GLY A 274 8.25 25.61 1.34
C GLY A 274 7.97 24.16 1.85
N SER A 275 7.12 24.02 2.88
CA SER A 275 6.77 22.73 3.46
C SER A 275 5.54 22.10 2.74
N ALA A 276 5.51 20.77 2.64
CA ALA A 276 4.33 20.09 2.13
C ALA A 276 3.14 20.32 3.08
N PRO A 277 1.94 20.64 2.56
CA PRO A 277 0.76 20.84 3.39
C PRO A 277 0.39 19.52 4.08
N ALA A 278 0.07 19.58 5.38
CA ALA A 278 -0.35 18.42 6.18
C ALA A 278 -1.71 17.84 5.73
N ILE A 279 -2.54 18.64 5.07
CA ILE A 279 -3.84 18.26 4.51
C ILE A 279 -3.97 18.94 3.15
N ASP A 280 -4.22 18.17 2.09
CA ASP A 280 -4.56 18.67 0.78
C ASP A 280 -6.07 18.51 0.49
N LYS A 281 -6.52 19.03 -0.66
CA LYS A 281 -7.92 18.98 -1.09
C LYS A 281 -8.43 17.54 -1.21
N THR A 282 -7.60 16.64 -1.72
CA THR A 282 -7.96 15.24 -1.95
C THR A 282 -8.11 14.47 -0.65
N SER A 283 -7.15 14.59 0.27
CA SER A 283 -7.21 13.97 1.61
C SER A 283 -8.39 14.50 2.42
N ALA A 284 -8.68 15.81 2.34
CA ALA A 284 -9.81 16.43 3.02
C ALA A 284 -11.17 15.88 2.52
N ARG A 285 -11.32 15.67 1.22
CA ARG A 285 -12.51 15.05 0.62
C ARG A 285 -12.60 13.57 0.95
N ALA A 286 -11.51 12.83 0.76
CA ALA A 286 -11.45 11.39 1.04
C ALA A 286 -11.84 11.05 2.48
N ALA A 287 -11.42 11.87 3.44
CA ALA A 287 -11.76 11.70 4.85
C ALA A 287 -13.26 11.88 5.17
N SER A 288 -14.04 12.43 4.26
CA SER A 288 -15.48 12.67 4.43
C SER A 288 -16.37 11.65 3.71
N VAL A 289 -15.78 10.81 2.86
CA VAL A 289 -16.49 9.80 2.06
C VAL A 289 -16.51 8.47 2.77
N THR A 290 -17.65 7.76 2.68
CA THR A 290 -17.77 6.39 3.19
C THR A 290 -17.40 5.41 2.08
N ARG A 291 -16.30 4.68 2.28
CA ARG A 291 -15.81 3.61 1.40
C ARG A 291 -15.76 2.32 2.18
N ASN A 292 -16.64 1.39 1.85
CA ASN A 292 -16.63 0.05 2.41
C ASN A 292 -16.15 -0.94 1.35
N PHE A 293 -15.10 -1.66 1.66
CA PHE A 293 -14.50 -2.65 0.74
C PHE A 293 -14.95 -4.05 1.11
N ASP A 294 -15.32 -4.84 0.11
CA ASP A 294 -15.59 -6.27 0.24
C ASP A 294 -14.28 -7.08 0.14
N ASN A 295 -14.13 -8.09 0.99
CA ASN A 295 -12.98 -9.00 0.96
C ASN A 295 -13.40 -10.46 0.73
N SER A 296 -14.63 -10.70 0.32
CA SER A 296 -15.17 -12.06 0.17
C SER A 296 -14.47 -12.85 -0.92
N LYS A 297 -13.99 -12.18 -1.98
CA LYS A 297 -13.28 -12.82 -3.09
C LYS A 297 -11.98 -13.45 -2.63
N ILE A 298 -11.11 -12.72 -1.92
CA ILE A 298 -9.84 -13.26 -1.42
C ILE A 298 -10.06 -14.36 -0.38
N LYS A 299 -11.02 -14.19 0.54
CA LYS A 299 -11.38 -15.22 1.52
C LYS A 299 -11.76 -16.54 0.86
N LYS A 300 -12.56 -16.48 -0.21
CA LYS A 300 -12.96 -17.67 -0.97
C LYS A 300 -11.80 -18.29 -1.75
N ALA A 301 -10.92 -17.46 -2.31
CA ALA A 301 -9.84 -17.93 -3.17
C ALA A 301 -8.77 -18.73 -2.42
N ILE A 302 -8.42 -18.28 -1.20
CA ILE A 302 -7.31 -18.86 -0.43
C ILE A 302 -7.70 -19.31 0.99
N GLY A 303 -8.99 -19.27 1.36
CA GLY A 303 -9.44 -19.68 2.69
C GLY A 303 -8.88 -18.82 3.84
N PHE A 304 -8.63 -17.53 3.60
CA PHE A 304 -7.90 -16.66 4.53
C PHE A 304 -8.81 -15.98 5.54
N GLU A 305 -8.40 -16.00 6.81
CA GLU A 305 -9.04 -15.28 7.91
C GLU A 305 -8.17 -14.08 8.32
N PHE A 306 -8.72 -12.86 8.18
CA PHE A 306 -8.02 -11.63 8.52
C PHE A 306 -7.98 -11.40 10.03
N ARG A 307 -6.85 -10.93 10.51
CA ARG A 307 -6.70 -10.45 11.88
C ARG A 307 -7.63 -9.25 12.13
N PRO A 308 -8.32 -9.18 13.28
CA PRO A 308 -9.11 -8.02 13.64
C PRO A 308 -8.24 -6.75 13.67
N VAL A 309 -8.69 -5.69 13.00
CA VAL A 309 -7.98 -4.39 12.93
C VAL A 309 -7.69 -3.83 14.34
N SER A 310 -8.59 -4.07 15.32
CA SER A 310 -8.40 -3.69 16.72
C SER A 310 -7.17 -4.33 17.36
N ASP A 311 -6.80 -5.55 16.95
CA ASP A 311 -5.65 -6.26 17.53
C ASP A 311 -4.34 -5.73 16.92
N THR A 312 -4.34 -5.38 15.63
CA THR A 312 -3.23 -4.65 15.00
C THR A 312 -3.02 -3.29 15.65
N ILE A 313 -4.10 -2.54 15.93
CA ILE A 313 -4.00 -1.25 16.64
C ILE A 313 -3.33 -1.42 18.00
N LYS A 314 -3.75 -2.43 18.80
CA LYS A 314 -3.13 -2.70 20.10
C LYS A 314 -1.64 -3.01 19.99
N GLU A 315 -1.24 -3.83 19.01
CA GLU A 315 0.18 -4.14 18.78
C GLU A 315 0.99 -2.90 18.44
N ILE A 316 0.48 -2.04 17.56
CA ILE A 316 1.14 -0.77 17.20
C ILE A 316 1.31 0.11 18.44
N CYS A 317 0.28 0.26 19.26
CA CYS A 317 0.34 1.07 20.48
C CYS A 317 1.37 0.52 21.51
N GLN A 318 1.55 -0.80 21.59
CA GLN A 318 2.51 -1.42 22.50
C GLN A 318 3.96 -1.26 22.03
N SER A 319 4.17 -1.08 20.73
CA SER A 319 5.50 -0.89 20.11
C SER A 319 5.90 0.58 19.96
N ALA A 320 5.01 1.51 20.26
CA ALA A 320 5.16 2.96 20.10
C ALA A 320 5.54 3.65 21.41
#